data_454ba044944c3ab0aa5689c0aa7b3797
#
_entry.id   454ba044944c3ab0aa5689c0aa7b3797
#
_cell.length_a   1.000
_cell.length_b   1.000
_cell.length_c   1.000
_cell.angle_alpha   90.00
_cell.angle_beta   90.00
_cell.angle_gamma   90.00
#
_symmetry.space_group_name_H-M   'P 1'
#
loop_
_entity.id
_entity.type
_entity.pdbx_description
1 polymer ?
#
loop_
_entity_poly.entity_id
_entity_poly.type
_entity_poly.pdbx_seq_one_letter_code
_entity_poly.pdbx_strand_id
1 'polypeptide(L)'
;MHNTITVMNAKGGVGKSTLVLGLAETLSTYHGQRVLVIDSDAQASISHMLLPQEQLESIRDNGRTIVELLIGVVLSETPARWQDFVVDGASDVDDARSISLLPSDTHLTLFEREVSKRDHEVRLRRFIRTCLDEAKRAYDIVLIDSAPGLSVLTECWLREADFYLSPTKPDYISTRGLKFLREFRQRDPEMGFAEPLGVIINMKDPHAPEDEQYDNWLRQDQQHRCFQQSVARVGPLQTAGRFSPRPRSYWAKYPGQTGEHLRDLTAELLHRISTSPPKRA
;
A
#
# COMPACT_ATOMS: atom_id res chain seq x y z
N MET A 1 -11.40 11.94 9.33
CA MET A 1 -10.67 12.27 8.09
C MET A 1 -10.69 11.05 7.18
N HIS A 2 -10.70 11.24 5.85
CA HIS A 2 -10.61 10.14 4.89
C HIS A 2 -9.15 10.06 4.43
N ASN A 3 -8.40 9.09 4.95
CA ASN A 3 -6.95 9.04 4.78
C ASN A 3 -6.39 7.61 4.73
N THR A 4 -7.25 6.61 4.60
CA THR A 4 -6.81 5.22 4.45
C THR A 4 -6.84 4.78 3.00
N ILE A 5 -5.74 4.24 2.51
CA ILE A 5 -5.51 3.97 1.08
C ILE A 5 -4.98 2.54 0.91
N THR A 6 -5.74 1.69 0.24
CA THR A 6 -5.26 0.38 -0.18
C THR A 6 -4.54 0.48 -1.52
N VAL A 7 -3.25 0.15 -1.55
CA VAL A 7 -2.46 0.11 -2.78
C VAL A 7 -2.55 -1.29 -3.37
N MET A 8 -3.23 -1.42 -4.51
CA MET A 8 -3.55 -2.72 -5.06
C MET A 8 -3.50 -2.77 -6.58
N ASN A 9 -3.16 -3.93 -7.11
CA ASN A 9 -3.36 -4.33 -8.51
C ASN A 9 -3.51 -5.86 -8.55
N ALA A 10 -4.37 -6.35 -9.42
CA ALA A 10 -4.56 -7.79 -9.62
C ALA A 10 -3.29 -8.49 -10.12
N LYS A 11 -2.37 -7.75 -10.78
CA LYS A 11 -1.09 -8.28 -11.25
C LYS A 11 0.03 -8.10 -10.24
N GLY A 12 0.83 -9.15 -10.05
CA GLY A 12 2.10 -9.10 -9.31
C GLY A 12 3.21 -8.39 -10.11
N GLY A 13 4.20 -7.86 -9.41
CA GLY A 13 5.40 -7.27 -10.03
C GLY A 13 5.19 -5.90 -10.70
N VAL A 14 4.11 -5.18 -10.36
CA VAL A 14 3.87 -3.80 -10.83
C VAL A 14 4.51 -2.74 -9.93
N GLY A 15 5.24 -3.16 -8.88
CA GLY A 15 5.98 -2.28 -7.98
C GLY A 15 5.14 -1.65 -6.86
N LYS A 16 4.10 -2.33 -6.37
CA LYS A 16 3.26 -1.84 -5.25
C LYS A 16 4.09 -1.44 -4.02
N SER A 17 4.82 -2.39 -3.45
CA SER A 17 5.61 -2.16 -2.23
C SER A 17 6.68 -1.07 -2.41
N THR A 18 7.37 -1.03 -3.56
CA THR A 18 8.33 0.04 -3.88
C THR A 18 7.67 1.40 -3.96
N LEU A 19 6.46 1.47 -4.52
CA LEU A 19 5.68 2.69 -4.57
C LEU A 19 5.24 3.12 -3.16
N VAL A 20 4.72 2.18 -2.34
CA VAL A 20 4.34 2.44 -0.94
C VAL A 20 5.53 2.99 -0.16
N LEU A 21 6.71 2.39 -0.30
CA LEU A 21 7.96 2.88 0.30
C LEU A 21 8.22 4.35 -0.08
N GLY A 22 8.27 4.63 -1.39
CA GLY A 22 8.53 5.98 -1.89
C GLY A 22 7.50 7.01 -1.43
N LEU A 23 6.22 6.64 -1.44
CA LEU A 23 5.13 7.49 -0.95
C LEU A 23 5.27 7.75 0.55
N ALA A 24 5.46 6.71 1.38
CA ALA A 24 5.56 6.85 2.83
C ALA A 24 6.73 7.74 3.24
N GLU A 25 7.91 7.50 2.69
CA GLU A 25 9.11 8.28 3.00
C GLU A 25 9.01 9.73 2.52
N THR A 26 8.42 9.97 1.35
CA THR A 26 8.22 11.32 0.83
C THR A 26 7.16 12.08 1.63
N LEU A 27 6.04 11.43 1.99
CA LEU A 27 4.99 12.02 2.83
C LEU A 27 5.53 12.42 4.20
N SER A 28 6.34 11.56 4.83
CA SER A 28 6.96 11.85 6.13
C SER A 28 7.98 12.99 6.03
N THR A 29 8.92 12.92 5.04
CA THR A 29 10.03 13.86 4.93
C THR A 29 9.59 15.26 4.49
N TYR A 30 8.74 15.36 3.45
CA TYR A 30 8.42 16.65 2.82
C TYR A 30 7.07 17.23 3.18
N HIS A 31 6.13 16.38 3.61
CA HIS A 31 4.79 16.84 3.97
C HIS A 31 4.54 16.77 5.48
N GLY A 32 5.53 16.30 6.28
CA GLY A 32 5.43 16.20 7.72
C GLY A 32 4.31 15.27 8.22
N GLN A 33 3.87 14.34 7.34
CA GLN A 33 2.76 13.44 7.66
C GLN A 33 3.22 12.31 8.58
N ARG A 34 2.39 11.99 9.57
CA ARG A 34 2.50 10.73 10.32
C ARG A 34 1.88 9.62 9.47
N VAL A 35 2.70 8.69 9.02
CA VAL A 35 2.28 7.64 8.09
C VAL A 35 2.28 6.29 8.79
N LEU A 36 1.15 5.59 8.76
CA LEU A 36 1.10 4.17 9.08
C LEU A 36 1.16 3.36 7.77
N VAL A 37 2.12 2.46 7.70
CA VAL A 37 2.19 1.44 6.65
C VAL A 37 1.70 0.12 7.24
N ILE A 38 0.73 -0.50 6.59
CA ILE A 38 0.25 -1.84 6.93
C ILE A 38 0.72 -2.77 5.82
N ASP A 39 1.59 -3.73 6.15
CA ASP A 39 1.98 -4.77 5.22
C ASP A 39 0.94 -5.90 5.26
N SER A 40 0.27 -6.12 4.14
CA SER A 40 -0.77 -7.12 3.97
C SER A 40 -0.46 -8.05 2.80
N ASP A 41 0.84 -8.33 2.59
CA ASP A 41 1.33 -9.32 1.64
C ASP A 41 2.18 -10.37 2.36
N ALA A 42 1.91 -11.64 2.11
CA ALA A 42 2.71 -12.75 2.65
C ALA A 42 4.18 -12.74 2.21
N GLN A 43 4.52 -11.99 1.16
CA GLN A 43 5.91 -11.76 0.78
C GLN A 43 6.64 -10.79 1.71
N ALA A 44 5.91 -10.06 2.57
CA ALA A 44 6.43 -9.09 3.53
C ALA A 44 7.42 -8.07 2.91
N SER A 45 7.21 -7.72 1.65
CA SER A 45 8.18 -6.93 0.89
C SER A 45 8.40 -5.55 1.49
N ILE A 46 7.33 -4.83 1.85
CA ILE A 46 7.47 -3.50 2.44
C ILE A 46 8.06 -3.56 3.85
N SER A 47 7.79 -4.64 4.61
CA SER A 47 8.41 -4.87 5.92
C SER A 47 9.94 -4.98 5.81
N HIS A 48 10.43 -5.76 4.84
CA HIS A 48 11.87 -5.88 4.55
C HIS A 48 12.51 -4.59 4.01
N MET A 49 11.73 -3.71 3.39
CA MET A 49 12.22 -2.42 2.88
C MET A 49 12.33 -1.36 3.98
N LEU A 50 11.49 -1.44 5.01
CA LEU A 50 11.37 -0.44 6.08
C LEU A 50 12.13 -0.80 7.36
N LEU A 51 12.44 -2.07 7.59
CA LEU A 51 13.14 -2.54 8.78
C LEU A 51 14.35 -3.42 8.46
N PRO A 52 15.38 -3.42 9.32
CA PRO A 52 16.50 -4.36 9.19
C PRO A 52 16.04 -5.80 9.42
N GLN A 53 16.68 -6.73 8.74
CA GLN A 53 16.31 -8.15 8.79
C GLN A 53 16.33 -8.72 10.22
N GLU A 54 17.33 -8.42 11.02
CA GLU A 54 17.45 -8.88 12.41
C GLU A 54 16.27 -8.43 13.28
N GLN A 55 15.79 -7.20 13.06
CA GLN A 55 14.63 -6.67 13.77
C GLN A 55 13.34 -7.40 13.33
N LEU A 56 13.16 -7.65 12.03
CA LEU A 56 12.00 -8.40 11.52
C LEU A 56 11.99 -9.84 12.03
N GLU A 57 13.13 -10.51 12.08
CA GLU A 57 13.26 -11.84 12.66
C GLU A 57 12.85 -11.84 14.14
N SER A 58 13.34 -10.87 14.92
CA SER A 58 12.96 -10.71 16.32
C SER A 58 11.45 -10.42 16.49
N ILE A 59 10.86 -9.58 15.65
CA ILE A 59 9.43 -9.26 15.66
C ILE A 59 8.60 -10.54 15.41
N ARG A 60 8.97 -11.31 14.40
CA ARG A 60 8.31 -12.58 14.06
C ARG A 60 8.45 -13.61 15.19
N ASP A 61 9.65 -13.80 15.72
CA ASP A 61 9.91 -14.78 16.76
C ASP A 61 9.18 -14.45 18.08
N ASN A 62 8.87 -13.18 18.30
CA ASN A 62 8.06 -12.70 19.42
C ASN A 62 6.54 -12.61 19.10
N GLY A 63 6.10 -13.10 17.95
CA GLY A 63 4.70 -13.11 17.56
C GLY A 63 4.08 -11.71 17.42
N ARG A 64 4.84 -10.73 16.90
CA ARG A 64 4.41 -9.33 16.80
C ARG A 64 4.22 -8.87 15.36
N THR A 65 3.71 -9.74 14.50
CA THR A 65 3.31 -9.41 13.14
C THR A 65 1.79 -9.32 12.99
N ILE A 66 1.33 -8.78 11.88
CA ILE A 66 -0.09 -8.75 11.53
C ILE A 66 -0.71 -10.16 11.52
N VAL A 67 0.09 -11.19 11.27
CA VAL A 67 -0.39 -12.57 11.18
C VAL A 67 -0.89 -13.05 12.54
N GLU A 68 -0.08 -12.92 13.59
CA GLU A 68 -0.47 -13.34 14.95
C GLU A 68 -1.62 -12.48 15.47
N LEU A 69 -1.63 -11.18 15.13
CA LEU A 69 -2.75 -10.30 15.46
C LEU A 69 -4.05 -10.82 14.83
N LEU A 70 -4.04 -11.14 13.54
CA LEU A 70 -5.21 -11.61 12.81
C LEU A 70 -5.63 -13.03 13.27
N ILE A 71 -4.69 -13.93 13.50
CA ILE A 71 -4.97 -15.27 14.06
C ILE A 71 -5.63 -15.13 15.44
N GLY A 72 -5.06 -14.29 16.31
CA GLY A 72 -5.59 -14.05 17.65
C GLY A 72 -7.03 -13.54 17.61
N VAL A 73 -7.26 -12.43 16.91
CA VAL A 73 -8.56 -11.74 16.93
C VAL A 73 -9.62 -12.44 16.09
N VAL A 74 -9.25 -12.99 14.92
CA VAL A 74 -10.23 -13.52 13.94
C VAL A 74 -10.49 -15.01 14.13
N LEU A 75 -9.45 -15.80 14.34
CA LEU A 75 -9.58 -17.26 14.44
C LEU A 75 -9.74 -17.73 15.88
N SER A 76 -8.96 -17.17 16.81
CA SER A 76 -8.95 -17.58 18.22
C SER A 76 -9.85 -16.74 19.12
N GLU A 77 -10.46 -15.67 18.60
CA GLU A 77 -11.33 -14.73 19.31
C GLU A 77 -10.68 -14.10 20.57
N THR A 78 -9.35 -14.00 20.55
CA THR A 78 -8.58 -13.42 21.65
C THR A 78 -8.45 -11.90 21.40
N PRO A 79 -8.94 -11.05 22.33
CA PRO A 79 -8.79 -9.61 22.17
C PRO A 79 -7.32 -9.20 22.14
N ALA A 80 -6.95 -8.39 21.15
CA ALA A 80 -5.62 -7.80 21.07
C ALA A 80 -5.73 -6.37 20.54
N ARG A 81 -4.80 -5.52 20.96
CA ARG A 81 -4.69 -4.14 20.45
C ARG A 81 -3.70 -4.15 19.30
N TRP A 82 -4.14 -3.73 18.11
CA TRP A 82 -3.27 -3.70 16.93
C TRP A 82 -2.05 -2.78 17.12
N GLN A 83 -2.17 -1.73 17.95
CA GLN A 83 -1.08 -0.82 18.25
C GLN A 83 0.12 -1.51 18.90
N ASP A 84 -0.10 -2.61 19.64
CA ASP A 84 0.96 -3.36 20.31
C ASP A 84 1.86 -4.13 19.32
N PHE A 85 1.43 -4.22 18.04
CA PHE A 85 2.14 -4.85 16.94
C PHE A 85 2.85 -3.85 16.02
N VAL A 86 2.65 -2.56 16.23
CA VAL A 86 3.24 -1.50 15.42
C VAL A 86 4.68 -1.24 15.82
N VAL A 87 5.52 -0.94 14.84
CA VAL A 87 6.91 -0.51 14.98
C VAL A 87 7.03 0.93 14.51
N ASP A 88 7.42 1.82 15.40
CA ASP A 88 7.62 3.23 15.09
C ASP A 88 9.02 3.50 14.52
N GLY A 89 9.15 4.56 13.72
CA GLY A 89 10.41 4.98 13.11
C GLY A 89 10.92 4.01 12.05
N ALA A 90 10.02 3.36 11.35
CA ALA A 90 10.32 2.34 10.34
C ALA A 90 10.78 2.99 9.03
N SER A 91 12.06 3.34 8.92
CA SER A 91 12.73 3.79 7.68
C SER A 91 14.24 3.86 7.88
N ASP A 92 14.99 3.76 6.79
CA ASP A 92 16.42 4.04 6.72
C ASP A 92 16.72 5.46 6.21
N VAL A 93 15.70 6.30 6.09
CA VAL A 93 15.83 7.73 5.74
C VAL A 93 15.80 8.56 7.02
N ASP A 94 16.85 9.36 7.26
CA ASP A 94 17.03 10.14 8.49
C ASP A 94 15.84 11.07 8.81
N ASP A 95 15.27 11.67 7.78
CA ASP A 95 14.20 12.65 7.92
C ASP A 95 12.78 12.02 7.88
N ALA A 96 12.67 10.71 7.64
CA ALA A 96 11.39 10.01 7.53
C ALA A 96 10.99 9.29 8.84
N ARG A 97 11.15 9.96 9.98
CA ARG A 97 10.95 9.36 11.32
C ARG A 97 9.49 9.18 11.72
N SER A 98 8.57 9.79 11.00
CA SER A 98 7.13 9.73 11.30
C SER A 98 6.43 8.57 10.59
N ILE A 99 7.17 7.50 10.26
CA ILE A 99 6.63 6.28 9.67
C ILE A 99 6.53 5.20 10.73
N SER A 100 5.34 4.65 10.88
CA SER A 100 5.08 3.45 11.67
C SER A 100 4.71 2.30 10.74
N LEU A 101 5.08 1.09 11.09
CA LEU A 101 4.82 -0.13 10.31
C LEU A 101 4.07 -1.16 11.15
N LEU A 102 3.00 -1.72 10.62
CA LEU A 102 2.42 -2.98 11.06
C LEU A 102 2.99 -4.07 10.13
N PRO A 103 4.00 -4.85 10.58
CA PRO A 103 4.75 -5.75 9.72
C PRO A 103 4.03 -7.06 9.44
N SER A 104 4.37 -7.70 8.32
CA SER A 104 3.87 -9.01 7.90
C SER A 104 4.95 -10.10 7.96
N ASP A 105 4.53 -11.32 7.69
CA ASP A 105 5.42 -12.46 7.43
C ASP A 105 4.74 -13.52 6.54
N THR A 106 5.49 -14.56 6.18
CA THR A 106 5.07 -15.60 5.24
C THR A 106 3.89 -16.46 5.73
N HIS A 107 3.64 -16.51 7.04
CA HIS A 107 2.51 -17.26 7.61
C HIS A 107 1.16 -16.62 7.29
N LEU A 108 1.13 -15.38 6.75
CA LEU A 108 -0.10 -14.76 6.27
C LEU A 108 -0.84 -15.62 5.23
N THR A 109 -0.09 -16.39 4.42
CA THR A 109 -0.66 -17.37 3.48
C THR A 109 -1.52 -18.42 4.18
N LEU A 110 -1.11 -18.88 5.37
CA LEU A 110 -1.86 -19.87 6.14
C LEU A 110 -3.14 -19.24 6.72
N PHE A 111 -3.05 -18.02 7.23
CA PHE A 111 -4.21 -17.27 7.69
C PHE A 111 -5.24 -17.06 6.57
N GLU A 112 -4.81 -16.67 5.37
CA GLU A 112 -5.70 -16.48 4.22
C GLU A 112 -6.47 -17.73 3.82
N ARG A 113 -5.87 -18.91 3.96
CA ARG A 113 -6.56 -20.19 3.72
C ARG A 113 -7.67 -20.45 4.73
N GLU A 114 -7.46 -20.10 6.00
CA GLU A 114 -8.43 -20.33 7.07
C GLU A 114 -9.55 -19.28 7.09
N VAL A 115 -9.25 -18.02 6.74
CA VAL A 115 -10.20 -16.92 6.81
C VAL A 115 -11.29 -16.98 5.74
N SER A 116 -11.12 -17.81 4.71
CA SER A 116 -12.12 -18.00 3.64
C SER A 116 -13.45 -18.62 4.11
N LYS A 117 -13.54 -19.03 5.37
CA LYS A 117 -14.80 -19.48 5.99
C LYS A 117 -15.65 -18.25 6.34
N ARG A 118 -16.95 -18.29 6.02
CA ARG A 118 -17.87 -17.13 6.09
C ARG A 118 -17.87 -16.39 7.44
N ASP A 119 -17.83 -17.12 8.54
CA ASP A 119 -17.86 -16.52 9.89
C ASP A 119 -16.57 -15.73 10.19
N HIS A 120 -15.43 -16.22 9.70
CA HIS A 120 -14.14 -15.57 9.85
C HIS A 120 -14.06 -14.27 9.02
N GLU A 121 -14.64 -14.25 7.82
CA GLU A 121 -14.70 -13.02 7.00
C GLU A 121 -15.44 -11.89 7.72
N VAL A 122 -16.58 -12.17 8.35
CA VAL A 122 -17.35 -11.16 9.09
C VAL A 122 -16.53 -10.60 10.26
N ARG A 123 -15.81 -11.45 11.00
CA ARG A 123 -14.93 -11.01 12.09
C ARG A 123 -13.75 -10.20 11.57
N LEU A 124 -13.13 -10.66 10.48
CA LEU A 124 -12.02 -9.95 9.84
C LEU A 124 -12.44 -8.54 9.43
N ARG A 125 -13.57 -8.40 8.74
CA ARG A 125 -14.08 -7.09 8.34
C ARG A 125 -14.35 -6.17 9.53
N ARG A 126 -14.97 -6.70 10.58
CA ARG A 126 -15.21 -5.92 11.81
C ARG A 126 -13.91 -5.44 12.43
N PHE A 127 -12.92 -6.33 12.53
CA PHE A 127 -11.60 -5.98 13.06
C PHE A 127 -10.92 -4.90 12.20
N ILE A 128 -10.85 -5.10 10.87
CA ILE A 128 -10.25 -4.14 9.94
C ILE A 128 -10.92 -2.77 10.05
N ARG A 129 -12.24 -2.71 10.10
CA ARG A 129 -12.99 -1.46 10.28
C ARG A 129 -12.55 -0.76 11.55
N THR A 130 -12.55 -1.45 12.69
CA THR A 130 -12.14 -0.88 13.97
C THR A 130 -10.69 -0.39 13.93
N CYS A 131 -9.78 -1.20 13.38
CA CYS A 131 -8.37 -0.87 13.21
C CYS A 131 -8.19 0.42 12.38
N LEU A 132 -8.85 0.51 11.22
CA LEU A 132 -8.77 1.69 10.36
C LEU A 132 -9.41 2.93 11.00
N ASP A 133 -10.54 2.79 11.69
CA ASP A 133 -11.20 3.91 12.38
C ASP A 133 -10.35 4.48 13.51
N GLU A 134 -9.58 3.65 14.20
CA GLU A 134 -8.61 4.10 15.21
C GLU A 134 -7.36 4.70 14.55
N ALA A 135 -6.84 4.04 13.51
CA ALA A 135 -5.66 4.51 12.77
C ALA A 135 -5.88 5.90 12.14
N LYS A 136 -7.06 6.20 11.61
CA LYS A 136 -7.45 7.52 11.08
C LYS A 136 -7.33 8.66 12.09
N ARG A 137 -7.39 8.36 13.37
CA ARG A 137 -7.25 9.36 14.46
C ARG A 137 -5.81 9.58 14.87
N ALA A 138 -4.98 8.54 14.73
CA ALA A 138 -3.59 8.55 15.18
C ALA A 138 -2.60 8.98 14.07
N TYR A 139 -2.94 8.72 12.81
CA TYR A 139 -2.07 8.97 11.66
C TYR A 139 -2.75 9.90 10.65
N ASP A 140 -1.93 10.67 9.94
CA ASP A 140 -2.40 11.59 8.92
C ASP A 140 -2.67 10.86 7.61
N ILE A 141 -1.91 9.79 7.33
CA ILE A 141 -2.10 8.88 6.17
C ILE A 141 -1.89 7.43 6.63
N VAL A 142 -2.74 6.52 6.14
CA VAL A 142 -2.58 5.08 6.29
C VAL A 142 -2.46 4.43 4.91
N LEU A 143 -1.34 3.79 4.64
CA LEU A 143 -1.06 3.07 3.39
C LEU A 143 -1.11 1.55 3.66
N ILE A 144 -1.95 0.83 2.95
CA ILE A 144 -2.05 -0.62 3.03
C ILE A 144 -1.40 -1.21 1.77
N ASP A 145 -0.25 -1.88 1.93
CA ASP A 145 0.40 -2.63 0.85
C ASP A 145 -0.22 -4.02 0.75
N SER A 146 -1.00 -4.26 -0.29
CA SER A 146 -1.75 -5.49 -0.45
C SER A 146 -1.05 -6.52 -1.35
N ALA A 147 -1.34 -7.79 -1.11
CA ALA A 147 -0.99 -8.86 -2.02
C ALA A 147 -1.57 -8.64 -3.43
N PRO A 148 -0.98 -9.23 -4.49
CA PRO A 148 -1.57 -9.20 -5.82
C PRO A 148 -2.88 -10.01 -5.86
N GLY A 149 -3.86 -9.51 -6.61
CA GLY A 149 -5.16 -10.17 -6.73
C GLY A 149 -6.18 -9.72 -5.69
N LEU A 150 -7.29 -10.46 -5.63
CA LEU A 150 -8.39 -10.24 -4.69
C LEU A 150 -8.51 -11.48 -3.78
N SER A 151 -7.68 -11.56 -2.76
CA SER A 151 -7.91 -12.48 -1.65
C SER A 151 -8.99 -11.92 -0.72
N VAL A 152 -9.55 -12.76 0.16
CA VAL A 152 -10.52 -12.32 1.19
C VAL A 152 -9.95 -11.17 2.01
N LEU A 153 -8.67 -11.23 2.37
CA LEU A 153 -8.00 -10.18 3.13
C LEU A 153 -7.91 -8.87 2.33
N THR A 154 -7.45 -8.94 1.07
CA THR A 154 -7.39 -7.76 0.17
C THR A 154 -8.76 -7.15 -0.05
N GLU A 155 -9.79 -7.99 -0.23
CA GLU A 155 -11.17 -7.53 -0.37
C GLU A 155 -11.66 -6.81 0.88
N CYS A 156 -11.38 -7.34 2.08
CA CYS A 156 -11.73 -6.70 3.34
C CYS A 156 -11.06 -5.31 3.48
N TRP A 157 -9.77 -5.18 3.11
CA TRP A 157 -9.10 -3.87 3.09
C TRP A 157 -9.76 -2.91 2.10
N LEU A 158 -10.08 -3.36 0.89
CA LEU A 158 -10.77 -2.54 -0.11
C LEU A 158 -12.16 -2.09 0.33
N ARG A 159 -12.85 -2.93 1.09
CA ARG A 159 -14.18 -2.59 1.61
C ARG A 159 -14.14 -1.58 2.75
N GLU A 160 -13.12 -1.62 3.59
CA GLU A 160 -13.09 -0.81 4.82
C GLU A 160 -12.21 0.46 4.70
N ALA A 161 -11.27 0.51 3.74
CA ALA A 161 -10.51 1.72 3.43
C ALA A 161 -11.36 2.81 2.78
N ASP A 162 -10.91 4.06 2.87
CA ASP A 162 -11.57 5.19 2.21
C ASP A 162 -11.31 5.18 0.71
N PHE A 163 -10.07 4.88 0.34
CA PHE A 163 -9.57 4.96 -1.02
C PHE A 163 -8.79 3.71 -1.43
N TYR A 164 -8.69 3.51 -2.74
CA TYR A 164 -7.66 2.64 -3.30
C TYR A 164 -6.87 3.33 -4.40
N LEU A 165 -5.61 2.91 -4.57
CA LEU A 165 -4.64 3.40 -5.52
C LEU A 165 -4.09 2.23 -6.31
N SER A 166 -4.05 2.33 -7.65
CA SER A 166 -3.61 1.22 -8.50
C SER A 166 -2.35 1.57 -9.28
N PRO A 167 -1.15 1.16 -8.80
CA PRO A 167 0.04 1.19 -9.65
C PRO A 167 -0.07 0.16 -10.77
N THR A 168 0.30 0.55 -11.98
CA THR A 168 0.30 -0.34 -13.14
C THR A 168 1.51 -0.07 -14.02
N LYS A 169 2.06 -1.12 -14.62
CA LYS A 169 3.01 -0.93 -15.71
C LYS A 169 2.26 -0.55 -16.98
N PRO A 170 2.85 0.25 -17.85
CA PRO A 170 2.29 0.56 -19.15
C PRO A 170 2.50 -0.61 -20.12
N ASP A 171 1.91 -1.77 -19.82
CA ASP A 171 1.91 -2.96 -20.65
C ASP A 171 0.52 -3.60 -20.74
N TYR A 172 0.31 -4.41 -21.79
CA TYR A 172 -0.97 -5.07 -22.04
C TYR A 172 -1.50 -5.89 -20.87
N ILE A 173 -0.64 -6.67 -20.21
CA ILE A 173 -1.08 -7.59 -19.16
C ILE A 173 -1.42 -6.81 -17.87
N SER A 174 -0.62 -5.80 -17.54
CA SER A 174 -0.84 -4.99 -16.34
C SER A 174 -2.12 -4.15 -16.43
N THR A 175 -2.45 -3.65 -17.63
CA THR A 175 -3.69 -2.89 -17.88
C THR A 175 -4.95 -3.76 -17.76
N ARG A 176 -4.86 -5.07 -18.08
CA ARG A 176 -5.99 -5.99 -17.82
C ARG A 176 -6.33 -6.14 -16.35
N GLY A 177 -5.35 -5.99 -15.45
CA GLY A 177 -5.58 -6.01 -14.00
C GLY A 177 -6.49 -4.86 -13.54
N LEU A 178 -6.37 -3.68 -14.15
CA LEU A 178 -7.24 -2.54 -13.89
C LEU A 178 -8.68 -2.80 -14.36
N LYS A 179 -8.82 -3.39 -15.54
CA LYS A 179 -10.13 -3.76 -16.07
C LYS A 179 -10.83 -4.78 -15.17
N PHE A 180 -10.10 -5.80 -14.72
CA PHE A 180 -10.62 -6.81 -13.79
C PHE A 180 -11.17 -6.19 -12.50
N LEU A 181 -10.41 -5.30 -11.86
CA LEU A 181 -10.85 -4.62 -10.63
C LEU A 181 -12.10 -3.77 -10.86
N ARG A 182 -12.16 -3.05 -11.97
CA ARG A 182 -13.32 -2.25 -12.35
C ARG A 182 -14.57 -3.11 -12.58
N GLU A 183 -14.44 -4.21 -13.32
CA GLU A 183 -15.54 -5.15 -13.56
C GLU A 183 -16.01 -5.80 -12.27
N PHE A 184 -15.10 -6.16 -11.38
CA PHE A 184 -15.43 -6.72 -10.08
C PHE A 184 -16.25 -5.75 -9.24
N ARG A 185 -15.81 -4.48 -9.16
CA ARG A 185 -16.55 -3.41 -8.48
C ARG A 185 -17.95 -3.18 -9.06
N GLN A 186 -18.11 -3.28 -10.39
CA GLN A 186 -19.39 -3.06 -11.07
C GLN A 186 -20.38 -4.22 -10.88
N ARG A 187 -19.89 -5.44 -10.72
CA ARG A 187 -20.74 -6.64 -10.55
C ARG A 187 -21.41 -6.69 -9.19
N ASP A 188 -20.81 -6.12 -8.18
CA ASP A 188 -21.35 -6.08 -6.84
C ASP A 188 -21.20 -4.68 -6.22
N PRO A 189 -22.07 -3.72 -6.58
CA PRO A 189 -22.04 -2.37 -6.03
C PRO A 189 -22.30 -2.34 -4.52
N GLU A 190 -23.02 -3.33 -3.98
CA GLU A 190 -23.35 -3.42 -2.55
C GLU A 190 -22.14 -3.79 -1.70
N MET A 191 -21.09 -4.31 -2.30
CA MET A 191 -19.82 -4.54 -1.60
C MET A 191 -19.21 -3.28 -1.00
N GLY A 192 -19.55 -2.09 -1.51
CA GLY A 192 -19.14 -0.82 -0.93
C GLY A 192 -17.61 -0.63 -0.91
N PHE A 193 -16.93 -0.90 -2.04
CA PHE A 193 -15.49 -0.69 -2.15
C PHE A 193 -15.06 0.76 -1.94
N ALA A 194 -13.81 0.92 -1.51
CA ALA A 194 -13.10 2.18 -1.45
C ALA A 194 -13.20 2.99 -2.76
N GLU A 195 -13.18 4.31 -2.66
CA GLU A 195 -13.21 5.16 -3.86
C GLU A 195 -11.85 5.17 -4.58
N PRO A 196 -11.84 5.15 -5.94
CA PRO A 196 -10.59 5.17 -6.69
C PRO A 196 -9.94 6.55 -6.61
N LEU A 197 -8.73 6.63 -6.08
CA LEU A 197 -7.89 7.83 -6.22
C LEU A 197 -7.33 7.95 -7.63
N GLY A 198 -7.08 6.82 -8.28
CA GLY A 198 -6.62 6.76 -9.66
C GLY A 198 -5.52 5.73 -9.89
N VAL A 199 -4.97 5.77 -11.09
CA VAL A 199 -3.89 4.89 -11.56
C VAL A 199 -2.58 5.64 -11.57
N ILE A 200 -1.54 5.07 -10.97
CA ILE A 200 -0.15 5.54 -11.12
C ILE A 200 0.52 4.67 -12.18
N ILE A 201 0.95 5.28 -13.27
CA ILE A 201 1.77 4.61 -14.28
C ILE A 201 3.16 4.43 -13.69
N ASN A 202 3.51 3.19 -13.42
CA ASN A 202 4.71 2.81 -12.68
C ASN A 202 5.65 1.98 -13.53
N MET A 203 6.95 2.08 -13.25
CA MET A 203 8.00 1.33 -13.94
C MET A 203 8.03 1.60 -15.47
N LYS A 204 7.63 2.80 -15.89
CA LYS A 204 7.70 3.23 -17.30
C LYS A 204 9.15 3.29 -17.75
N ASP A 205 9.46 2.65 -18.88
CA ASP A 205 10.73 2.84 -19.57
C ASP A 205 10.55 3.98 -20.60
N PRO A 206 11.22 5.14 -20.41
CA PRO A 206 11.07 6.27 -21.33
C PRO A 206 11.63 6.00 -22.74
N HIS A 207 12.40 4.92 -22.91
CA HIS A 207 12.99 4.52 -24.20
C HIS A 207 12.21 3.40 -24.90
N ALA A 208 11.17 2.87 -24.25
CA ALA A 208 10.31 1.84 -24.85
C ALA A 208 9.09 2.48 -25.55
N PRO A 209 8.99 2.42 -26.89
CA PRO A 209 7.83 2.98 -27.61
C PRO A 209 6.49 2.34 -27.18
N GLU A 210 6.51 1.07 -26.80
CA GLU A 210 5.33 0.36 -26.32
C GLU A 210 4.82 0.94 -25.01
N ASP A 211 5.71 1.29 -24.07
CA ASP A 211 5.35 1.93 -22.81
C ASP A 211 4.69 3.29 -23.04
N GLU A 212 5.18 4.07 -24.01
CA GLU A 212 4.58 5.35 -24.38
C GLU A 212 3.17 5.16 -24.98
N GLN A 213 2.99 4.14 -25.81
CA GLN A 213 1.69 3.83 -26.39
C GLN A 213 0.66 3.46 -25.31
N TYR A 214 1.04 2.60 -24.33
CA TYR A 214 0.16 2.22 -23.24
C TYR A 214 -0.07 3.36 -22.23
N ASP A 215 0.92 4.21 -21.97
CA ASP A 215 0.76 5.42 -21.15
C ASP A 215 -0.33 6.31 -21.77
N ASN A 216 -0.20 6.62 -23.05
CA ASN A 216 -1.18 7.43 -23.78
C ASN A 216 -2.58 6.80 -23.76
N TRP A 217 -2.68 5.49 -23.96
CA TRP A 217 -3.94 4.76 -23.91
C TRP A 217 -4.59 4.83 -22.50
N LEU A 218 -3.80 4.63 -21.44
CA LEU A 218 -4.29 4.73 -20.06
C LEU A 218 -4.82 6.12 -19.74
N ARG A 219 -4.15 7.17 -20.21
CA ARG A 219 -4.54 8.57 -19.96
C ARG A 219 -5.76 9.00 -20.73
N GLN A 220 -6.03 8.40 -21.90
CA GLN A 220 -7.23 8.67 -22.69
C GLN A 220 -8.51 8.19 -22.01
N ASP A 221 -8.46 7.09 -21.26
CA ASP A 221 -9.60 6.62 -20.47
C ASP A 221 -9.71 7.40 -19.15
N GLN A 222 -10.59 8.41 -19.13
CA GLN A 222 -10.83 9.26 -17.96
C GLN A 222 -11.27 8.46 -16.72
N GLN A 223 -11.79 7.25 -16.88
CA GLN A 223 -12.18 6.40 -15.75
C GLN A 223 -10.97 5.90 -14.95
N HIS A 224 -9.78 5.84 -15.56
CA HIS A 224 -8.56 5.50 -14.86
C HIS A 224 -8.09 6.60 -13.91
N ARG A 225 -8.48 7.86 -14.15
CA ARG A 225 -8.03 9.01 -13.35
C ARG A 225 -6.51 8.97 -13.14
N CYS A 226 -5.75 8.75 -14.22
CA CYS A 226 -4.30 8.62 -14.12
C CYS A 226 -3.68 9.83 -13.41
N PHE A 227 -2.69 9.57 -12.56
CA PHE A 227 -1.85 10.63 -12.00
C PHE A 227 -1.05 11.30 -13.11
N GLN A 228 -0.79 12.61 -12.95
CA GLN A 228 -0.01 13.36 -13.95
C GLN A 228 1.41 12.82 -14.00
N GLN A 229 2.00 12.61 -12.83
CA GLN A 229 3.34 12.08 -12.70
C GLN A 229 3.34 10.55 -12.90
N SER A 230 4.15 10.05 -13.84
CA SER A 230 4.51 8.64 -13.95
C SER A 230 5.80 8.35 -13.20
N VAL A 231 5.96 7.12 -12.77
CA VAL A 231 7.18 6.65 -12.09
C VAL A 231 8.02 5.83 -13.06
N ALA A 232 9.20 6.33 -13.37
CA ALA A 232 10.10 5.66 -14.31
C ALA A 232 10.76 4.40 -13.70
N ARG A 233 11.09 3.45 -14.56
CA ARG A 233 11.93 2.30 -14.20
C ARG A 233 13.38 2.73 -14.14
N VAL A 234 13.84 3.15 -12.96
CA VAL A 234 15.19 3.68 -12.76
C VAL A 234 15.94 2.92 -11.67
N GLY A 235 17.28 2.87 -11.78
CA GLY A 235 18.15 2.20 -10.81
C GLY A 235 17.92 2.61 -9.36
N PRO A 236 17.80 3.91 -9.03
CA PRO A 236 17.54 4.36 -7.67
C PRO A 236 16.30 3.72 -7.02
N LEU A 237 15.18 3.61 -7.73
CA LEU A 237 13.98 2.96 -7.20
C LEU A 237 14.14 1.44 -7.05
N GLN A 238 14.90 0.80 -7.93
CA GLN A 238 15.20 -0.64 -7.81
C GLN A 238 16.05 -0.94 -6.58
N THR A 239 16.97 -0.05 -6.24
CA THR A 239 17.87 -0.18 -5.07
C THR A 239 17.27 0.39 -3.79
N ALA A 240 16.28 1.28 -3.87
CA ALA A 240 15.64 1.91 -2.72
C ALA A 240 15.01 0.88 -1.77
N GLY A 241 14.51 -0.24 -2.31
CA GLY A 241 13.93 -1.32 -1.52
C GLY A 241 14.95 -2.11 -0.66
N ARG A 242 16.25 -1.87 -0.83
CA ARG A 242 17.27 -2.45 0.04
C ARG A 242 17.47 -1.57 1.26
N PHE A 243 17.08 -2.06 2.43
CA PHE A 243 17.30 -1.35 3.70
C PHE A 243 18.81 -1.13 3.93
N SER A 244 19.17 0.09 4.32
CA SER A 244 20.55 0.44 4.69
C SER A 244 20.70 0.48 6.21
N PRO A 245 21.66 -0.30 6.80
CA PRO A 245 21.93 -0.23 8.23
C PRO A 245 22.45 1.15 8.70
N ARG A 246 23.00 1.93 7.75
CA ARG A 246 23.39 3.32 8.01
C ARG A 246 22.30 4.23 7.47
N PRO A 247 21.71 5.04 8.33
CA PRO A 247 20.72 6.01 7.90
C PRO A 247 21.27 6.90 6.78
N ARG A 248 20.42 7.28 5.85
CA ARG A 248 20.77 8.08 4.67
C ARG A 248 19.77 9.20 4.47
N SER A 249 20.23 10.31 3.89
CA SER A 249 19.29 11.36 3.54
C SER A 249 18.32 10.91 2.44
N TYR A 250 17.16 11.56 2.36
CA TYR A 250 16.17 11.30 1.31
C TYR A 250 16.82 11.37 -0.09
N TRP A 251 17.64 12.42 -0.36
CA TRP A 251 18.30 12.59 -1.65
C TRP A 251 19.41 11.57 -1.94
N ALA A 252 19.98 10.94 -0.92
CA ALA A 252 20.88 9.82 -1.11
C ALA A 252 20.13 8.54 -1.52
N LYS A 253 18.89 8.37 -1.06
CA LYS A 253 18.03 7.24 -1.44
C LYS A 253 17.33 7.47 -2.78
N TYR A 254 16.85 8.68 -3.02
CA TYR A 254 16.08 9.08 -4.21
C TYR A 254 16.77 10.26 -4.93
N PRO A 255 17.90 10.05 -5.61
CA PRO A 255 18.68 11.12 -6.21
C PRO A 255 17.96 11.77 -7.41
N GLY A 256 18.16 13.08 -7.57
CA GLY A 256 17.75 13.86 -8.73
C GLY A 256 16.25 13.75 -9.04
N GLN A 257 15.92 13.55 -10.28
CA GLN A 257 14.51 13.49 -10.76
C GLN A 257 13.67 12.43 -10.05
N THR A 258 14.26 11.35 -9.53
CA THR A 258 13.51 10.33 -8.80
C THR A 258 12.84 10.91 -7.56
N GLY A 259 13.58 11.67 -6.76
CA GLY A 259 13.04 12.32 -5.57
C GLY A 259 12.06 13.44 -5.91
N GLU A 260 12.31 14.21 -6.97
CA GLU A 260 11.38 15.25 -7.44
C GLU A 260 10.05 14.66 -7.89
N HIS A 261 10.07 13.61 -8.71
CA HIS A 261 8.85 12.94 -9.17
C HIS A 261 8.04 12.34 -8.02
N LEU A 262 8.69 11.77 -6.99
CA LEU A 262 7.99 11.29 -5.79
C LEU A 262 7.35 12.43 -5.00
N ARG A 263 7.98 13.60 -4.93
CA ARG A 263 7.39 14.79 -4.29
C ARG A 263 6.17 15.29 -5.05
N ASP A 264 6.25 15.40 -6.38
CA ASP A 264 5.12 15.82 -7.20
C ASP A 264 3.97 14.82 -7.08
N LEU A 265 4.29 13.53 -7.11
CA LEU A 265 3.32 12.45 -6.95
C LEU A 265 2.61 12.50 -5.59
N THR A 266 3.35 12.74 -4.50
CA THR A 266 2.76 12.85 -3.16
C THR A 266 1.96 14.13 -2.98
N ALA A 267 2.36 15.23 -3.59
CA ALA A 267 1.57 16.46 -3.60
C ALA A 267 0.24 16.27 -4.33
N GLU A 268 0.25 15.60 -5.48
CA GLU A 268 -0.97 15.24 -6.21
C GLU A 268 -1.85 14.26 -5.41
N LEU A 269 -1.24 13.27 -4.72
CA LEU A 269 -1.96 12.33 -3.86
C LEU A 269 -2.72 13.05 -2.75
N LEU A 270 -2.07 13.95 -2.02
CA LEU A 270 -2.69 14.75 -0.96
C LEU A 270 -3.81 15.64 -1.49
N HIS A 271 -3.61 16.26 -2.65
CA HIS A 271 -4.66 17.04 -3.31
C HIS A 271 -5.87 16.19 -3.64
N ARG A 272 -5.67 15.00 -4.22
CA ARG A 272 -6.77 14.09 -4.57
C ARG A 272 -7.53 13.59 -3.34
N ILE A 273 -6.83 13.28 -2.24
CA ILE A 273 -7.47 12.91 -0.97
C ILE A 273 -8.36 14.05 -0.47
N SER A 274 -7.86 15.28 -0.49
CA SER A 274 -8.61 16.44 0.02
C SER A 274 -9.83 16.82 -0.82
N THR A 275 -9.83 16.50 -2.12
CA THR A 275 -10.89 16.86 -3.07
C THR A 275 -11.84 15.71 -3.41
N SER A 276 -11.50 14.47 -3.05
CA SER A 276 -12.36 13.32 -3.30
C SER A 276 -13.54 13.27 -2.32
N PRO A 277 -14.74 12.92 -2.82
CA PRO A 277 -15.88 12.75 -1.93
C PRO A 277 -15.62 11.60 -0.94
N PRO A 278 -16.16 11.68 0.27
CA PRO A 278 -16.09 10.58 1.21
C PRO A 278 -16.75 9.34 0.62
N LYS A 279 -16.27 8.17 1.02
CA LYS A 279 -16.94 6.90 0.73
C LYS A 279 -18.41 7.00 1.15
N ARG A 280 -19.30 6.61 0.27
CA ARG A 280 -20.73 6.52 0.63
C ARG A 280 -20.89 5.47 1.73
N ALA A 281 -21.53 5.90 2.82
CA ALA A 281 -21.81 5.03 3.97
C ALA A 281 -22.73 3.88 3.59
#